data_0740276a9459b34848b35942ddad6ce1
#
_entry.id   0740276a9459b34848b35942ddad6ce1
#
_cell.length_a   1.000
_cell.length_b   1.000
_cell.length_c   1.000
_cell.angle_alpha   90.00
_cell.angle_beta   90.00
_cell.angle_gamma   90.00
#
_symmetry.space_group_name_H-M   'P 1'
#
loop_
_entity.id
_entity.type
_entity.pdbx_description
1 polymer ?
#
loop_
_entity_poly.entity_id
_entity_poly.type
_entity_poly.pdbx_seq_one_letter_code
_entity_poly.pdbx_strand_id
1 'polypeptide(L)'
;MKSIILAALATAFILTSGGPVSAADLENTIYLDVPKGRVVIELRPDLAPKTVARIKELTRKGFYDGIVFHRVIAGFMAQTGDPTGTGMGGSGQNIKAEFSQAHFVRGSVGMARSASPDSADSQFFICFAPAPFLDGKYTLFGQVVSGMEYVDAIKKGDPQSGTVENPDKIVRMQVAADVEKAKPKP
;
A
#
# COMPACT_ATOMS: atom_id res chain seq x y z
N MET A 1 14.79 -43.12 50.88
CA MET A 1 14.06 -43.27 49.60
C MET A 1 13.49 -41.91 49.26
N LYS A 2 14.09 -41.21 48.25
CA LYS A 2 13.67 -39.88 47.80
C LYS A 2 13.05 -40.04 46.43
N SER A 3 11.71 -39.84 46.32
CA SER A 3 11.01 -39.88 45.05
C SER A 3 11.21 -38.53 44.34
N ILE A 4 11.74 -38.60 43.11
CA ILE A 4 11.85 -37.45 42.19
C ILE A 4 10.63 -37.45 41.32
N ILE A 5 9.79 -36.42 41.43
CA ILE A 5 8.63 -36.17 40.56
C ILE A 5 9.13 -35.37 39.38
N LEU A 6 9.09 -36.02 38.20
CA LEU A 6 9.45 -35.38 36.93
C LEU A 6 8.21 -34.66 36.37
N ALA A 7 8.21 -33.34 36.39
CA ALA A 7 7.13 -32.54 35.77
C ALA A 7 7.41 -32.39 34.28
N ALA A 8 6.57 -33.02 33.45
CA ALA A 8 6.59 -32.82 32.00
C ALA A 8 5.90 -31.52 31.62
N LEU A 9 6.69 -30.54 31.13
CA LEU A 9 6.17 -29.32 30.54
C LEU A 9 5.64 -29.65 29.14
N ALA A 10 4.33 -29.71 28.98
CA ALA A 10 3.70 -29.80 27.68
C ALA A 10 3.67 -28.42 27.01
N THR A 11 4.54 -28.20 26.06
CA THR A 11 4.53 -26.99 25.22
C THR A 11 3.39 -27.09 24.22
N ALA A 12 2.29 -26.39 24.47
CA ALA A 12 1.18 -26.29 23.52
C ALA A 12 1.60 -25.43 22.34
N PHE A 13 1.82 -26.07 21.20
CA PHE A 13 2.02 -25.42 19.92
C PHE A 13 0.64 -24.92 19.44
N ILE A 14 0.36 -23.62 19.57
CA ILE A 14 -0.83 -23.01 19.00
C ILE A 14 -0.59 -22.91 17.49
N LEU A 15 -1.12 -23.89 16.73
CA LEU A 15 -1.29 -23.75 15.28
C LEU A 15 -2.36 -22.67 15.06
N THR A 16 -1.97 -21.47 14.68
CA THR A 16 -2.87 -20.50 14.09
C THR A 16 -3.33 -21.06 12.75
N SER A 17 -4.51 -21.63 12.71
CA SER A 17 -5.21 -22.04 11.49
C SER A 17 -5.58 -20.77 10.72
N GLY A 18 -4.71 -20.34 9.79
CA GLY A 18 -5.07 -19.39 8.75
C GLY A 18 -6.15 -20.06 7.89
N GLY A 19 -7.41 -19.65 8.03
CA GLY A 19 -8.47 -20.07 7.13
C GLY A 19 -8.12 -19.69 5.67
N PRO A 20 -8.75 -20.33 4.66
CA PRO A 20 -8.53 -19.97 3.27
C PRO A 20 -8.85 -18.50 3.06
N VAL A 21 -7.92 -17.74 2.44
CA VAL A 21 -8.14 -16.34 2.08
C VAL A 21 -9.33 -16.28 1.12
N SER A 22 -10.34 -15.48 1.46
CA SER A 22 -11.55 -15.34 0.66
C SER A 22 -11.22 -14.73 -0.71
N ALA A 23 -11.95 -15.14 -1.75
CA ALA A 23 -11.83 -14.51 -3.07
C ALA A 23 -12.15 -12.99 -3.04
N ALA A 24 -13.03 -12.56 -2.12
CA ALA A 24 -13.32 -11.15 -1.89
C ALA A 24 -12.13 -10.39 -1.29
N ASP A 25 -11.37 -11.05 -0.40
CA ASP A 25 -10.16 -10.47 0.20
C ASP A 25 -9.07 -10.32 -0.86
N LEU A 26 -8.90 -11.29 -1.76
CA LEU A 26 -7.94 -11.21 -2.87
C LEU A 26 -8.31 -10.12 -3.88
N GLU A 27 -9.60 -9.92 -4.14
CA GLU A 27 -10.08 -8.84 -5.02
C GLU A 27 -9.81 -7.44 -4.43
N ASN A 28 -9.71 -7.32 -3.11
CA ASN A 28 -9.38 -6.08 -2.41
C ASN A 28 -7.93 -6.07 -1.88
N THR A 29 -7.06 -6.89 -2.47
CA THR A 29 -5.64 -6.93 -2.13
C THR A 29 -4.80 -6.54 -3.35
N ILE A 30 -3.82 -5.65 -3.15
CA ILE A 30 -2.81 -5.27 -4.14
C ILE A 30 -1.46 -5.88 -3.74
N TYR A 31 -0.78 -6.50 -4.69
CA TYR A 31 0.64 -6.80 -4.65
C TYR A 31 1.39 -5.67 -5.33
N LEU A 32 2.22 -4.96 -4.57
CA LEU A 32 3.10 -3.90 -5.03
C LEU A 32 4.54 -4.40 -4.92
N ASP A 33 5.13 -4.80 -6.04
CA ASP A 33 6.51 -5.25 -6.08
C ASP A 33 7.43 -4.03 -6.25
N VAL A 34 8.36 -3.85 -5.32
CA VAL A 34 9.42 -2.85 -5.33
C VAL A 34 10.79 -3.55 -5.37
N PRO A 35 11.92 -2.86 -5.63
CA PRO A 35 13.22 -3.51 -5.84
C PRO A 35 13.66 -4.45 -4.70
N LYS A 36 13.20 -4.21 -3.46
CA LYS A 36 13.60 -4.98 -2.29
C LYS A 36 12.63 -6.11 -1.93
N GLY A 37 11.41 -6.14 -2.49
CA GLY A 37 10.44 -7.18 -2.21
C GLY A 37 9.00 -6.79 -2.50
N ARG A 38 8.07 -7.63 -2.04
CA ARG A 38 6.64 -7.44 -2.24
C ARG A 38 6.00 -6.77 -1.04
N VAL A 39 5.28 -5.70 -1.29
CA VAL A 39 4.38 -5.02 -0.35
C VAL A 39 2.96 -5.51 -0.61
N VAL A 40 2.23 -5.89 0.42
CA VAL A 40 0.83 -6.30 0.33
C VAL A 40 -0.05 -5.21 0.92
N ILE A 41 -0.95 -4.69 0.11
CA ILE A 41 -1.86 -3.60 0.48
C ILE A 41 -3.29 -4.14 0.49
N GLU A 42 -3.96 -4.06 1.63
CA GLU A 42 -5.40 -4.24 1.74
C GLU A 42 -6.10 -2.96 1.35
N LEU A 43 -6.98 -3.03 0.35
CA LEU A 43 -7.80 -1.91 -0.10
C LEU A 43 -9.02 -1.74 0.79
N ARG A 44 -9.47 -0.51 0.95
CA ARG A 44 -10.58 -0.12 1.83
C ARG A 44 -11.77 0.44 1.01
N PRO A 45 -12.49 -0.43 0.27
CA PRO A 45 -13.67 0.00 -0.48
C PRO A 45 -14.82 0.50 0.41
N ASP A 46 -14.81 0.15 1.69
CA ASP A 46 -15.70 0.68 2.72
C ASP A 46 -15.48 2.18 3.00
N LEU A 47 -14.25 2.67 2.83
CA LEU A 47 -13.88 4.07 3.04
C LEU A 47 -13.89 4.88 1.72
N ALA A 48 -13.43 4.28 0.63
CA ALA A 48 -13.19 4.98 -0.63
C ALA A 48 -13.52 4.10 -1.85
N PRO A 49 -14.81 3.75 -2.07
CA PRO A 49 -15.20 2.79 -3.10
C PRO A 49 -14.83 3.21 -4.53
N LYS A 50 -14.96 4.49 -4.88
CA LYS A 50 -14.63 4.99 -6.22
C LYS A 50 -13.13 5.03 -6.47
N THR A 51 -12.37 5.45 -5.46
CA THR A 51 -10.90 5.44 -5.48
C THR A 51 -10.38 4.02 -5.63
N VAL A 52 -10.86 3.07 -4.83
CA VAL A 52 -10.47 1.65 -4.92
C VAL A 52 -10.78 1.09 -6.30
N ALA A 53 -11.97 1.36 -6.86
CA ALA A 53 -12.32 0.91 -8.21
C ALA A 53 -11.35 1.45 -9.26
N ARG A 54 -11.00 2.75 -9.19
CA ARG A 54 -10.06 3.38 -10.12
C ARG A 54 -8.64 2.85 -9.99
N ILE A 55 -8.14 2.68 -8.76
CA ILE A 55 -6.81 2.10 -8.51
C ILE A 55 -6.73 0.68 -9.09
N LYS A 56 -7.73 -0.16 -8.89
CA LYS A 56 -7.78 -1.51 -9.47
C LYS A 56 -7.82 -1.48 -11.00
N GLU A 57 -8.60 -0.57 -11.59
CA GLU A 57 -8.65 -0.40 -13.05
C GLU A 57 -7.27 -0.05 -13.61
N LEU A 58 -6.60 0.95 -13.06
CA LEU A 58 -5.25 1.36 -13.48
C LEU A 58 -4.22 0.25 -13.27
N THR A 59 -4.31 -0.45 -12.14
CA THR A 59 -3.45 -1.61 -11.84
C THR A 59 -3.61 -2.71 -12.88
N ARG A 60 -4.84 -3.08 -13.27
CA ARG A 60 -5.13 -4.08 -14.29
C ARG A 60 -4.64 -3.70 -15.69
N LYS A 61 -4.57 -2.39 -15.97
CA LYS A 61 -3.98 -1.85 -17.21
C LYS A 61 -2.45 -1.82 -17.20
N GLY A 62 -1.79 -2.24 -16.10
CA GLY A 62 -0.34 -2.14 -15.93
C GLY A 62 0.17 -0.69 -15.85
N PHE A 63 -0.72 0.26 -15.57
CA PHE A 63 -0.39 1.69 -15.55
C PHE A 63 0.74 2.04 -14.58
N TYR A 64 0.79 1.36 -13.43
CA TYR A 64 1.77 1.66 -12.39
C TYR A 64 3.15 1.02 -12.59
N ASP A 65 3.27 0.04 -13.50
CA ASP A 65 4.52 -0.68 -13.72
C ASP A 65 5.61 0.28 -14.26
N GLY A 66 6.76 0.29 -13.60
CA GLY A 66 7.88 1.15 -13.94
C GLY A 66 7.80 2.60 -13.44
N ILE A 67 6.68 3.03 -12.84
CA ILE A 67 6.54 4.39 -12.27
C ILE A 67 7.44 4.56 -11.06
N VAL A 68 8.07 5.73 -10.96
CA VAL A 68 9.04 6.06 -9.92
C VAL A 68 8.39 6.57 -8.63
N PHE A 69 9.07 6.36 -7.49
CA PHE A 69 8.78 7.08 -6.25
C PHE A 69 9.47 8.45 -6.29
N HIS A 70 8.84 9.40 -6.96
CA HIS A 70 9.43 10.71 -7.27
C HIS A 70 9.59 11.63 -6.05
N ARG A 71 8.79 11.40 -4.99
CA ARG A 71 8.84 12.20 -3.75
C ARG A 71 8.79 11.31 -2.52
N VAL A 72 9.87 11.30 -1.74
CA VAL A 72 9.98 10.46 -0.53
C VAL A 72 10.56 11.28 0.61
N ILE A 73 9.76 11.55 1.63
CA ILE A 73 10.18 12.30 2.81
C ILE A 73 10.35 11.33 3.99
N ALA A 74 11.56 11.26 4.52
CA ALA A 74 11.87 10.40 5.66
C ALA A 74 10.96 10.73 6.86
N GLY A 75 10.42 9.68 7.51
CA GLY A 75 9.51 9.83 8.64
C GLY A 75 8.09 10.29 8.29
N PHE A 76 7.81 10.62 7.01
CA PHE A 76 6.48 11.02 6.58
C PHE A 76 5.88 10.02 5.58
N MET A 77 6.28 10.04 4.29
CA MET A 77 5.65 9.19 3.27
C MET A 77 6.54 8.96 2.03
N ALA A 78 6.21 7.92 1.26
CA ALA A 78 6.70 7.66 -0.09
C ALA A 78 5.57 7.87 -1.10
N GLN A 79 5.73 8.79 -2.07
CA GLN A 79 4.74 9.15 -3.08
C GLN A 79 5.18 8.68 -4.47
N THR A 80 4.22 8.12 -5.21
CA THR A 80 4.37 7.56 -6.56
C THR A 80 3.09 7.75 -7.39
N GLY A 81 2.98 7.08 -8.53
CA GLY A 81 1.75 7.05 -9.36
C GLY A 81 1.67 8.15 -10.40
N ASP A 82 2.76 8.90 -10.60
CA ASP A 82 2.92 9.85 -11.71
C ASP A 82 3.74 9.22 -12.84
N PRO A 83 3.15 8.99 -14.02
CA PRO A 83 3.87 8.38 -15.15
C PRO A 83 4.99 9.28 -15.70
N THR A 84 4.95 10.59 -15.43
CA THR A 84 6.01 11.52 -15.84
C THR A 84 7.17 11.61 -14.84
N GLY A 85 6.96 11.16 -13.59
CA GLY A 85 7.96 11.22 -12.52
C GLY A 85 8.25 12.63 -11.99
N THR A 86 7.48 13.64 -12.40
CA THR A 86 7.69 15.06 -12.03
C THR A 86 6.86 15.51 -10.83
N GLY A 87 5.86 14.72 -10.45
CA GLY A 87 4.84 15.06 -9.45
C GLY A 87 3.65 15.82 -10.03
N MET A 88 3.65 16.13 -11.34
CA MET A 88 2.62 16.92 -12.02
C MET A 88 1.72 16.09 -12.94
N GLY A 89 2.11 14.86 -13.26
CA GLY A 89 1.36 13.97 -14.15
C GLY A 89 0.31 13.14 -13.45
N GLY A 90 -0.49 12.43 -14.24
CA GLY A 90 -1.54 11.53 -13.78
C GLY A 90 -2.08 10.67 -14.91
N SER A 91 -3.16 9.95 -14.66
CA SER A 91 -3.84 9.11 -15.63
C SER A 91 -4.77 9.90 -16.57
N GLY A 92 -4.97 11.19 -16.32
CA GLY A 92 -5.84 12.08 -17.06
C GLY A 92 -7.30 12.06 -16.61
N GLN A 93 -7.63 11.45 -15.48
CA GLN A 93 -8.99 11.39 -14.95
C GLN A 93 -9.01 11.63 -13.44
N ASN A 94 -9.55 12.77 -13.05
CA ASN A 94 -9.71 13.11 -11.62
C ASN A 94 -10.77 12.24 -10.94
N ILE A 95 -10.55 12.00 -9.65
CA ILE A 95 -11.43 11.26 -8.75
C ILE A 95 -11.94 12.25 -7.69
N LYS A 96 -13.26 12.24 -7.44
CA LYS A 96 -13.84 13.00 -6.33
C LYS A 96 -13.30 12.51 -4.99
N ALA A 97 -13.09 13.45 -4.07
CA ALA A 97 -12.63 13.15 -2.73
C ALA A 97 -13.61 12.19 -2.00
N GLU A 98 -13.05 11.22 -1.30
CA GLU A 98 -13.77 10.30 -0.42
C GLU A 98 -13.13 10.37 0.97
N PHE A 99 -13.26 11.54 1.63
CA PHE A 99 -12.70 11.76 2.95
C PHE A 99 -13.48 10.97 4.00
N SER A 100 -12.76 10.42 4.96
CA SER A 100 -13.32 9.64 6.07
C SER A 100 -12.75 10.10 7.40
N GLN A 101 -13.30 9.58 8.50
CA GLN A 101 -12.76 9.81 9.86
C GLN A 101 -11.63 8.82 10.23
N ALA A 102 -11.23 7.96 9.30
CA ALA A 102 -10.13 7.03 9.54
C ALA A 102 -8.81 7.79 9.67
N HIS A 103 -7.97 7.33 10.61
CA HIS A 103 -6.68 7.95 10.89
C HIS A 103 -5.59 7.46 9.94
N PHE A 104 -4.76 8.38 9.48
CA PHE A 104 -3.53 8.05 8.77
C PHE A 104 -2.46 7.58 9.78
N VAL A 105 -2.22 6.29 9.79
CA VAL A 105 -1.21 5.63 10.61
C VAL A 105 -0.07 5.10 9.73
N ARG A 106 0.98 4.51 10.35
CA ARG A 106 2.03 3.83 9.57
C ARG A 106 1.44 2.78 8.64
N GLY A 107 1.85 2.80 7.38
CA GLY A 107 1.36 1.91 6.32
C GLY A 107 0.04 2.34 5.68
N SER A 108 -0.61 3.41 6.15
CA SER A 108 -1.79 3.95 5.46
C SER A 108 -1.45 4.40 4.05
N VAL A 109 -2.34 4.08 3.10
CA VAL A 109 -2.21 4.44 1.70
C VAL A 109 -3.27 5.47 1.35
N GLY A 110 -2.83 6.66 0.92
CA GLY A 110 -3.70 7.79 0.62
C GLY A 110 -3.49 8.36 -0.78
N MET A 111 -4.54 8.99 -1.34
CA MET A 111 -4.44 9.67 -2.61
C MET A 111 -3.72 11.01 -2.47
N ALA A 112 -2.69 11.23 -3.31
CA ALA A 112 -2.13 12.56 -3.48
C ALA A 112 -3.07 13.43 -4.32
N ARG A 113 -3.07 14.74 -4.06
CA ARG A 113 -3.90 15.73 -4.75
C ARG A 113 -3.24 17.11 -4.76
N SER A 114 -3.71 17.99 -5.62
CA SER A 114 -3.39 19.41 -5.58
C SER A 114 -4.21 20.15 -4.51
N ALA A 115 -4.30 21.47 -4.58
CA ALA A 115 -5.09 22.26 -3.64
C ALA A 115 -6.59 21.90 -3.66
N SER A 116 -7.15 21.59 -4.84
CA SER A 116 -8.54 21.17 -4.96
C SER A 116 -8.78 19.78 -4.34
N PRO A 117 -9.80 19.57 -3.50
CA PRO A 117 -10.16 18.28 -2.95
C PRO A 117 -10.40 17.20 -4.02
N ASP A 118 -11.04 17.58 -5.13
CA ASP A 118 -11.44 16.68 -6.22
C ASP A 118 -10.37 16.56 -7.33
N SER A 119 -9.10 16.80 -7.02
CA SER A 119 -8.00 16.76 -7.98
C SER A 119 -7.11 15.51 -7.88
N ALA A 120 -7.46 14.54 -7.03
CA ALA A 120 -6.79 13.25 -7.02
C ALA A 120 -6.98 12.54 -8.37
N ASP A 121 -5.95 11.83 -8.84
CA ASP A 121 -6.01 11.09 -10.12
C ASP A 121 -5.40 9.68 -9.92
N SER A 122 -4.11 9.51 -10.21
CA SER A 122 -3.39 8.24 -10.08
C SER A 122 -2.32 8.26 -9.00
N GLN A 123 -1.88 9.44 -8.56
CA GLN A 123 -0.82 9.54 -7.57
C GLN A 123 -1.30 9.15 -6.17
N PHE A 124 -0.49 8.34 -5.49
CA PHE A 124 -0.75 7.92 -4.11
C PHE A 124 0.53 7.92 -3.28
N PHE A 125 0.36 7.87 -1.96
CA PHE A 125 1.47 7.80 -1.02
C PHE A 125 1.24 6.74 0.06
N ILE A 126 2.33 6.23 0.62
CA ILE A 126 2.35 5.28 1.73
C ILE A 126 3.03 5.96 2.92
N CYS A 127 2.34 6.04 4.08
CA CYS A 127 2.85 6.68 5.27
C CYS A 127 3.91 5.83 5.98
N PHE A 128 5.06 6.43 6.34
CA PHE A 128 6.08 5.80 7.18
C PHE A 128 5.73 5.86 8.68
N ALA A 129 4.93 6.83 9.08
CA ALA A 129 4.54 7.10 10.46
C ALA A 129 3.12 7.67 10.52
N PRO A 130 2.51 7.79 11.70
CA PRO A 130 1.23 8.46 11.87
C PRO A 130 1.26 9.90 11.35
N ALA A 131 0.22 10.30 10.60
CA ALA A 131 0.11 11.61 9.98
C ALA A 131 -1.29 12.23 10.21
N PRO A 132 -1.65 12.55 11.47
CA PRO A 132 -3.01 12.98 11.82
C PRO A 132 -3.44 14.30 11.15
N PHE A 133 -2.50 15.09 10.66
CA PHE A 133 -2.78 16.31 9.89
C PHE A 133 -3.42 16.04 8.52
N LEU A 134 -3.42 14.79 8.04
CA LEU A 134 -4.10 14.33 6.82
C LEU A 134 -5.54 13.86 7.07
N ASP A 135 -5.91 13.57 8.31
CA ASP A 135 -7.21 13.03 8.68
C ASP A 135 -8.34 13.97 8.24
N GLY A 136 -9.38 13.40 7.61
CA GLY A 136 -10.50 14.16 7.07
C GLY A 136 -10.19 15.08 5.88
N LYS A 137 -8.94 15.12 5.39
CA LYS A 137 -8.49 16.02 4.32
C LYS A 137 -7.92 15.30 3.10
N TYR A 138 -7.59 14.03 3.25
CA TYR A 138 -7.09 13.16 2.18
C TYR A 138 -7.91 11.87 2.14
N THR A 139 -8.07 11.31 0.95
CA THR A 139 -8.74 10.02 0.76
C THR A 139 -7.81 8.90 1.17
N LEU A 140 -8.13 8.20 2.27
CA LEU A 140 -7.49 6.95 2.68
C LEU A 140 -8.19 5.80 1.97
N PHE A 141 -7.46 5.01 1.18
CA PHE A 141 -8.04 3.93 0.39
C PHE A 141 -7.42 2.55 0.61
N GLY A 142 -6.36 2.46 1.43
CA GLY A 142 -5.69 1.19 1.69
C GLY A 142 -4.78 1.22 2.92
N GLN A 143 -4.33 0.02 3.31
CA GLN A 143 -3.38 -0.21 4.39
C GLN A 143 -2.37 -1.28 3.99
N VAL A 144 -1.08 -1.02 4.20
CA VAL A 144 -0.04 -2.04 4.09
C VAL A 144 -0.20 -3.03 5.23
N VAL A 145 -0.39 -4.30 4.87
CA VAL A 145 -0.56 -5.41 5.83
C VAL A 145 0.67 -6.34 5.89
N SER A 146 1.56 -6.24 4.90
CA SER A 146 2.84 -6.98 4.88
C SER A 146 3.86 -6.27 3.99
N GLY A 147 5.16 -6.40 4.28
CA GLY A 147 6.24 -5.85 3.47
C GLY A 147 6.51 -4.37 3.72
N MET A 148 6.11 -3.82 4.88
CA MET A 148 6.37 -2.41 5.21
C MET A 148 7.88 -2.10 5.31
N GLU A 149 8.71 -3.09 5.62
CA GLU A 149 10.17 -3.01 5.58
C GLU A 149 10.72 -2.70 4.18
N TYR A 150 10.05 -3.15 3.13
CA TYR A 150 10.41 -2.82 1.74
C TYR A 150 10.02 -1.40 1.37
N VAL A 151 8.92 -0.88 1.93
CA VAL A 151 8.55 0.54 1.81
C VAL A 151 9.58 1.40 2.53
N ASP A 152 10.02 1.00 3.73
CA ASP A 152 11.08 1.69 4.47
C ASP A 152 12.42 1.71 3.72
N ALA A 153 12.69 0.70 2.91
CA ALA A 153 13.91 0.60 2.11
C ALA A 153 13.89 1.47 0.85
N ILE A 154 12.75 2.04 0.46
CA ILE A 154 12.67 2.98 -0.68
C ILE A 154 13.57 4.18 -0.43
N LYS A 155 14.36 4.54 -1.45
CA LYS A 155 15.31 5.65 -1.39
C LYS A 155 14.63 6.94 -0.98
N LYS A 156 15.14 7.57 0.08
CA LYS A 156 14.66 8.86 0.58
C LYS A 156 15.17 9.99 -0.31
N GLY A 157 14.35 10.98 -0.48
CA GLY A 157 14.68 12.19 -1.20
C GLY A 157 15.27 13.28 -0.32
N ASP A 158 15.36 14.46 -0.87
CA ASP A 158 15.76 15.68 -0.17
C ASP A 158 14.89 15.89 1.10
N PRO A 159 15.47 16.23 2.24
CA PRO A 159 14.74 16.34 3.50
C PRO A 159 13.61 17.37 3.49
N GLN A 160 13.68 18.41 2.66
CA GLN A 160 12.69 19.49 2.60
C GLN A 160 11.63 19.24 1.52
N SER A 161 12.05 18.99 0.29
CA SER A 161 11.16 18.80 -0.86
C SER A 161 10.68 17.35 -1.00
N GLY A 162 11.50 16.40 -0.57
CA GLY A 162 11.29 14.98 -0.80
C GLY A 162 11.72 14.50 -2.19
N THR A 163 12.18 15.38 -3.07
CA THR A 163 12.60 15.03 -4.44
C THR A 163 13.69 13.97 -4.43
N VAL A 164 13.51 12.90 -5.19
CA VAL A 164 14.45 11.76 -5.20
C VAL A 164 15.27 11.77 -6.47
N GLU A 165 16.59 11.87 -6.32
CA GLU A 165 17.53 11.65 -7.43
C GLU A 165 17.72 10.14 -7.68
N ASN A 166 17.60 9.70 -8.93
CA ASN A 166 17.65 8.28 -9.31
C ASN A 166 16.70 7.43 -8.43
N PRO A 167 15.38 7.67 -8.51
CA PRO A 167 14.38 7.06 -7.64
C PRO A 167 14.20 5.57 -7.90
N ASP A 168 13.82 4.84 -6.85
CA ASP A 168 13.29 3.49 -6.98
C ASP A 168 11.98 3.50 -7.78
N LYS A 169 11.68 2.35 -8.42
CA LYS A 169 10.50 2.18 -9.27
C LYS A 169 9.58 1.11 -8.71
N ILE A 170 8.31 1.23 -9.01
CA ILE A 170 7.38 0.09 -8.95
C ILE A 170 7.86 -0.92 -10.00
N VAL A 171 8.24 -2.11 -9.56
CA VAL A 171 8.61 -3.21 -10.46
C VAL A 171 7.35 -3.73 -11.14
N ARG A 172 6.31 -3.95 -10.35
CA ARG A 172 4.99 -4.40 -10.81
C ARG A 172 3.93 -4.11 -9.77
N MET A 173 2.71 -3.80 -10.21
CA MET A 173 1.55 -3.67 -9.34
C MET A 173 0.40 -4.54 -9.87
N GLN A 174 -0.20 -5.38 -9.01
CA GLN A 174 -1.20 -6.36 -9.44
C GLN A 174 -2.33 -6.51 -8.41
N VAL A 175 -3.55 -6.75 -8.88
CA VAL A 175 -4.64 -7.23 -8.01
C VAL A 175 -4.38 -8.69 -7.69
N ALA A 176 -4.38 -9.06 -6.41
CA ALA A 176 -4.02 -10.39 -5.96
C ALA A 176 -4.91 -11.48 -6.57
N ALA A 177 -6.21 -11.21 -6.73
CA ALA A 177 -7.15 -12.14 -7.35
C ALA A 177 -6.74 -12.54 -8.78
N ASP A 178 -6.15 -11.63 -9.55
CA ASP A 178 -5.74 -11.90 -10.92
C ASP A 178 -4.48 -12.78 -10.95
N VAL A 179 -3.57 -12.59 -10.00
CA VAL A 179 -2.35 -13.40 -9.83
C VAL A 179 -2.70 -14.83 -9.42
N GLU A 180 -3.60 -15.00 -8.45
CA GLU A 180 -3.99 -16.32 -7.96
C GLU A 180 -4.79 -17.10 -9.00
N LYS A 181 -5.62 -16.45 -9.82
CA LYS A 181 -6.33 -17.07 -10.94
C LYS A 181 -5.38 -17.57 -12.05
N ALA A 182 -4.24 -16.91 -12.24
CA ALA A 182 -3.26 -17.27 -13.26
C ALA A 182 -2.35 -18.44 -12.86
N LYS A 183 -2.35 -18.87 -11.59
CA LYS A 183 -1.61 -20.04 -11.14
C LYS A 183 -2.23 -21.31 -11.70
N PRO A 184 -1.42 -22.29 -12.21
CA PRO A 184 -1.94 -23.60 -12.58
C PRO A 184 -2.68 -24.22 -11.38
N LYS A 185 -3.88 -24.77 -11.62
CA LYS A 185 -4.52 -25.61 -10.59
C LYS A 185 -3.66 -26.86 -10.40
N PRO A 186 -3.42 -27.30 -9.13
CA PRO A 186 -2.67 -28.50 -8.81
C PRO A 186 -3.31 -29.75 -9.39
#